data_b243a48570ee96b082f039bf03862b97
#
_entry.id   b243a48570ee96b082f039bf03862b97
#
_cell.length_a   1.000
_cell.length_b   1.000
_cell.length_c   1.000
_cell.angle_alpha   90.00
_cell.angle_beta   90.00
_cell.angle_gamma   90.00
#
_symmetry.space_group_name_H-M   'P 1'
#
loop_
_entity.id
_entity.type
_entity.pdbx_description
1 polymer ?
#
loop_
_entity_poly.entity_id
_entity_poly.type
_entity_poly.pdbx_seq_one_letter_code
_entity_poly.pdbx_strand_id
1 'polypeptide(L)'
;ELDEVKRGSLEEQVEIWRRELTPDGLESAYNGKRIDLTDNCSQYGTGFKPGYKCQVPLESGVTELALEIDRPELYQEYLNSSLTEFSKKYAGKCIGICGSIILEHRVPDHLYIGNQFCHLLFPERKLLFEIIEKAAAEQVEITLVFSYIREYMLDYITELLDEINRWCEEKRQSVEIVVNDWGMASLVKKSRRNLISSLGILLNKRRKDPRIPFKKGEQKWFERNSLNAGFYRNFLEREYGIQRFEWESCGYEQQIPPGKNSLHIPFYQTNTSQYCPLGAVCETGERGRQKLAKKCPGYCAEYALLYPEHLHMMGRYN
;
A
#
# COMPACT_ATOMS: atom_id res chain seq x y z
N GLU A 1 -19.18 5.57 -13.42
CA GLU A 1 -19.07 7.00 -13.12
C GLU A 1 -19.04 7.19 -11.62
N LEU A 2 -18.24 8.14 -11.16
CA LEU A 2 -18.16 8.53 -9.76
C LEU A 2 -18.98 9.81 -9.62
N ASP A 3 -20.14 9.69 -9.00
CA ASP A 3 -21.11 10.79 -8.99
C ASP A 3 -21.00 11.66 -7.74
N GLU A 4 -20.24 11.21 -6.71
CA GLU A 4 -20.30 11.86 -5.42
C GLU A 4 -18.94 11.99 -4.75
N VAL A 5 -18.63 13.18 -4.23
CA VAL A 5 -17.56 13.42 -3.27
C VAL A 5 -18.21 13.49 -1.89
N LYS A 6 -17.86 12.57 -1.03
CA LYS A 6 -18.32 12.55 0.36
C LYS A 6 -17.23 13.04 1.29
N ARG A 7 -17.60 13.93 2.17
CA ARG A 7 -16.78 14.32 3.30
C ARG A 7 -16.83 13.19 4.32
N GLY A 8 -15.66 12.75 4.80
CA GLY A 8 -15.59 11.74 5.85
C GLY A 8 -14.17 11.55 6.33
N SER A 9 -14.03 11.36 7.63
CA SER A 9 -12.77 10.92 8.21
C SER A 9 -12.43 9.49 7.76
N LEU A 10 -11.18 9.08 7.90
CA LEU A 10 -10.79 7.69 7.67
C LEU A 10 -11.60 6.73 8.57
N GLU A 11 -11.90 7.17 9.78
CA GLU A 11 -12.70 6.41 10.75
C GLU A 11 -14.12 6.18 10.25
N GLU A 12 -14.77 7.20 9.71
CA GLU A 12 -16.10 7.06 9.09
C GLU A 12 -16.05 6.13 7.87
N GLN A 13 -15.01 6.20 7.05
CA GLN A 13 -14.82 5.30 5.91
C GLN A 13 -14.65 3.85 6.35
N VAL A 14 -13.85 3.61 7.38
CA VAL A 14 -13.67 2.27 7.96
C VAL A 14 -14.98 1.75 8.56
N GLU A 15 -15.76 2.62 9.19
CA GLU A 15 -17.06 2.22 9.75
C GLU A 15 -18.09 1.92 8.67
N ILE A 16 -18.10 2.68 7.57
CA ILE A 16 -18.91 2.36 6.39
C ILE A 16 -18.52 0.99 5.84
N TRP A 17 -17.23 0.72 5.67
CA TRP A 17 -16.76 -0.58 5.19
C TRP A 17 -17.06 -1.73 6.14
N ARG A 18 -16.95 -1.51 7.46
CA ARG A 18 -17.37 -2.51 8.45
C ARG A 18 -18.84 -2.86 8.32
N ARG A 19 -19.68 -1.86 8.14
CA ARG A 19 -21.12 -2.04 7.93
C ARG A 19 -21.42 -2.74 6.61
N GLU A 20 -20.75 -2.38 5.53
CA GLU A 20 -20.92 -2.99 4.21
C GLU A 20 -20.35 -4.41 4.12
N LEU A 21 -19.33 -4.73 4.93
CA LEU A 21 -18.77 -6.07 5.08
C LEU A 21 -19.55 -6.94 6.07
N THR A 22 -20.62 -6.44 6.69
CA THR A 22 -21.55 -7.29 7.42
C THR A 22 -22.32 -8.21 6.45
N PRO A 23 -22.85 -9.35 6.92
CA PRO A 23 -23.65 -10.25 6.08
C PRO A 23 -24.72 -9.54 5.27
N ASP A 24 -25.39 -8.55 5.86
CA ASP A 24 -26.44 -7.77 5.20
C ASP A 24 -25.90 -6.82 4.12
N GLY A 25 -24.70 -6.26 4.30
CA GLY A 25 -24.05 -5.40 3.30
C GLY A 25 -23.51 -6.18 2.11
N LEU A 26 -23.03 -7.40 2.32
CA LEU A 26 -22.54 -8.28 1.26
C LEU A 26 -23.65 -8.87 0.39
N GLU A 27 -24.89 -8.91 0.88
CA GLU A 27 -26.03 -9.40 0.12
C GLU A 27 -26.29 -8.60 -1.15
N SER A 28 -26.04 -7.29 -1.14
CA SER A 28 -26.18 -6.43 -2.31
C SER A 28 -24.98 -6.54 -3.28
N ALA A 29 -23.81 -6.90 -2.80
CA ALA A 29 -22.58 -6.91 -3.60
C ALA A 29 -22.49 -8.09 -4.58
N TYR A 30 -23.28 -9.15 -4.41
CA TYR A 30 -23.19 -10.39 -5.18
C TYR A 30 -24.51 -10.86 -5.80
N ASN A 31 -25.19 -9.98 -6.53
CA ASN A 31 -26.40 -10.30 -7.29
C ASN A 31 -27.54 -10.93 -6.46
N GLY A 32 -27.74 -10.45 -5.25
CA GLY A 32 -28.81 -10.92 -4.39
C GLY A 32 -28.61 -12.34 -3.81
N LYS A 33 -27.44 -12.93 -3.96
CA LYS A 33 -27.09 -14.16 -3.25
C LYS A 33 -26.47 -13.79 -1.91
N ARG A 34 -27.17 -14.14 -0.85
CA ARG A 34 -26.67 -14.01 0.52
C ARG A 34 -25.36 -14.79 0.65
N ILE A 35 -24.27 -14.08 0.92
CA ILE A 35 -23.02 -14.73 1.32
C ILE A 35 -23.09 -14.90 2.83
N ASP A 36 -23.34 -16.11 3.25
CA ASP A 36 -23.19 -16.46 4.66
C ASP A 36 -21.69 -16.52 4.96
N LEU A 37 -21.17 -15.47 5.60
CA LEU A 37 -19.77 -15.39 6.02
C LEU A 37 -19.40 -16.48 7.01
N THR A 38 -20.37 -17.15 7.63
CA THR A 38 -20.13 -18.27 8.53
C THR A 38 -19.81 -19.56 7.76
N ASP A 39 -20.37 -19.74 6.56
CA ASP A 39 -20.25 -20.98 5.78
C ASP A 39 -19.29 -20.90 4.59
N ASN A 40 -19.03 -19.71 4.03
CA ASN A 40 -18.34 -19.56 2.75
C ASN A 40 -16.90 -19.00 2.82
N CYS A 41 -16.40 -18.65 3.99
CA CYS A 41 -15.00 -18.26 4.13
C CYS A 41 -14.01 -19.37 3.70
N SER A 42 -14.44 -20.63 3.77
CA SER A 42 -13.63 -21.77 3.33
C SER A 42 -13.50 -21.89 1.81
N GLN A 43 -14.49 -21.39 1.03
CA GLN A 43 -14.45 -21.45 -0.45
C GLN A 43 -13.53 -20.37 -1.07
N TYR A 44 -13.24 -19.28 -0.34
CA TYR A 44 -12.40 -18.18 -0.81
C TYR A 44 -11.03 -18.12 -0.13
N GLY A 45 -10.64 -19.20 0.58
CA GLY A 45 -9.32 -19.31 1.21
C GLY A 45 -9.14 -18.47 2.48
N THR A 46 -10.15 -17.71 2.90
CA THR A 46 -10.14 -16.96 4.15
C THR A 46 -11.01 -17.70 5.16
N GLY A 47 -10.42 -18.63 5.91
CA GLY A 47 -11.12 -19.46 6.90
C GLY A 47 -11.68 -18.69 8.10
N PHE A 48 -12.53 -17.70 7.86
CA PHE A 48 -13.13 -16.87 8.90
C PHE A 48 -14.46 -17.47 9.38
N LYS A 49 -14.45 -18.10 10.56
CA LYS A 49 -15.67 -18.35 11.33
C LYS A 49 -15.71 -17.38 12.49
N PRO A 50 -16.86 -16.70 12.76
CA PRO A 50 -17.03 -15.93 13.99
C PRO A 50 -16.77 -16.82 15.19
N GLY A 51 -15.81 -16.45 16.04
CA GLY A 51 -15.42 -17.25 17.21
C GLY A 51 -14.14 -18.10 17.03
N TYR A 52 -13.60 -18.20 15.83
CA TYR A 52 -12.26 -18.74 15.65
C TYR A 52 -11.23 -17.67 16.01
N LYS A 53 -10.35 -17.97 16.97
CA LYS A 53 -9.05 -17.30 17.03
C LYS A 53 -8.39 -17.61 15.70
N CYS A 54 -8.23 -16.62 14.86
CA CYS A 54 -7.47 -16.77 13.62
C CYS A 54 -6.02 -17.03 14.03
N GLN A 55 -5.71 -18.28 14.25
CA GLN A 55 -4.34 -18.74 14.19
C GLN A 55 -4.02 -18.72 12.69
N VAL A 56 -3.60 -17.56 12.19
CA VAL A 56 -2.82 -17.54 10.96
C VAL A 56 -1.61 -18.42 11.31
N PRO A 57 -1.45 -19.58 10.68
CA PRO A 57 -0.26 -20.34 10.93
C PRO A 57 0.91 -19.48 10.45
N LEU A 58 1.64 -18.87 11.35
CA LEU A 58 2.92 -18.20 11.08
C LEU A 58 3.94 -19.18 10.49
N GLU A 59 3.64 -20.45 10.50
CA GLU A 59 4.37 -21.53 9.83
C GLU A 59 4.32 -21.47 8.29
N SER A 60 3.48 -20.63 7.69
CA SER A 60 3.29 -20.54 6.24
C SER A 60 4.26 -19.60 5.52
N GLY A 61 5.44 -19.33 6.05
CA GLY A 61 6.50 -18.63 5.30
C GLY A 61 6.46 -17.09 5.35
N VAL A 62 5.59 -16.47 6.13
CA VAL A 62 5.67 -15.04 6.45
C VAL A 62 6.75 -14.82 7.49
N THR A 63 7.87 -14.23 7.11
CA THR A 63 9.02 -14.02 7.99
C THR A 63 8.99 -12.67 8.69
N GLU A 64 8.43 -11.63 8.04
CA GLU A 64 8.46 -10.24 8.47
C GLU A 64 7.07 -9.61 8.41
N LEU A 65 6.76 -8.74 9.37
CA LEU A 65 5.54 -7.94 9.42
C LEU A 65 5.91 -6.47 9.24
N ALA A 66 5.28 -5.80 8.26
CA ALA A 66 5.49 -4.38 8.00
C ALA A 66 4.22 -3.57 8.24
N LEU A 67 4.39 -2.34 8.74
CA LEU A 67 3.34 -1.32 8.75
C LEU A 67 3.67 -0.23 7.74
N GLU A 68 2.66 0.22 6.99
CA GLU A 68 2.79 1.32 6.04
C GLU A 68 2.21 2.60 6.63
N ILE A 69 3.06 3.61 6.83
CA ILE A 69 2.64 4.97 7.17
C ILE A 69 2.76 5.83 5.92
N ASP A 70 1.63 6.23 5.35
CA ASP A 70 1.51 6.78 4.01
C ASP A 70 0.92 8.19 3.95
N ARG A 71 0.69 8.82 5.12
CA ARG A 71 0.02 10.12 5.23
C ARG A 71 0.41 10.89 6.50
N PRO A 72 0.24 12.23 6.51
CA PRO A 72 0.69 13.09 7.62
C PRO A 72 0.17 12.67 9.00
N GLU A 73 -1.08 12.22 9.09
CA GLU A 73 -1.70 11.82 10.36
C GLU A 73 -0.98 10.61 10.97
N LEU A 74 -0.63 9.61 10.14
CA LEU A 74 0.09 8.43 10.58
C LEU A 74 1.54 8.74 10.96
N TYR A 75 2.19 9.68 10.28
CA TYR A 75 3.53 10.14 10.65
C TYR A 75 3.54 10.75 12.06
N GLN A 76 2.59 11.64 12.34
CA GLN A 76 2.47 12.28 13.64
C GLN A 76 2.07 11.29 14.73
N GLU A 77 1.14 10.37 14.43
CA GLU A 77 0.72 9.35 15.38
C GLU A 77 1.87 8.41 15.75
N TYR A 78 2.67 8.01 14.76
CA TYR A 78 3.88 7.21 15.01
C TYR A 78 4.91 7.96 15.86
N LEU A 79 5.18 9.22 15.58
CA LEU A 79 6.13 10.02 16.36
C LEU A 79 5.70 10.21 17.83
N ASN A 80 4.40 10.30 18.09
CA ASN A 80 3.83 10.58 19.40
C ASN A 80 3.50 9.33 20.25
N SER A 81 3.79 8.13 19.76
CA SER A 81 3.51 6.88 20.49
C SER A 81 4.68 5.90 20.36
N SER A 82 4.78 4.94 21.26
CA SER A 82 5.70 3.80 21.05
C SER A 82 5.24 2.94 19.88
N LEU A 83 6.16 2.19 19.25
CA LEU A 83 5.82 1.27 18.16
C LEU A 83 4.68 0.31 18.54
N THR A 84 4.70 -0.21 19.77
CA THR A 84 3.66 -1.12 20.26
C THR A 84 2.29 -0.45 20.37
N GLU A 85 2.23 0.78 20.90
CA GLU A 85 0.98 1.54 21.00
C GLU A 85 0.47 1.95 19.63
N PHE A 86 1.38 2.41 18.77
CA PHE A 86 1.07 2.75 17.39
C PHE A 86 0.48 1.56 16.65
N SER A 87 1.12 0.39 16.72
CA SER A 87 0.67 -0.83 16.02
C SER A 87 -0.74 -1.25 16.45
N LYS A 88 -1.06 -1.17 17.74
CA LYS A 88 -2.41 -1.48 18.24
C LYS A 88 -3.47 -0.52 17.70
N LYS A 89 -3.17 0.79 17.68
CA LYS A 89 -4.07 1.81 17.13
C LYS A 89 -4.24 1.66 15.62
N TYR A 90 -3.13 1.43 14.92
CA TYR A 90 -3.11 1.19 13.48
C TYR A 90 -3.99 0.01 13.08
N ALA A 91 -3.87 -1.11 13.79
CA ALA A 91 -4.71 -2.30 13.56
C ALA A 91 -6.20 -1.98 13.61
N GLY A 92 -6.63 -1.26 14.64
CA GLY A 92 -8.03 -0.86 14.80
C GLY A 92 -8.53 0.07 13.72
N LYS A 93 -7.71 1.02 13.27
CA LYS A 93 -8.09 2.07 12.31
C LYS A 93 -7.99 1.64 10.85
N CYS A 94 -6.90 0.97 10.49
CA CYS A 94 -6.51 0.81 9.07
C CYS A 94 -6.88 -0.57 8.50
N ILE A 95 -6.91 -1.61 9.32
CA ILE A 95 -6.98 -2.98 8.82
C ILE A 95 -8.25 -3.72 9.29
N GLY A 96 -8.99 -3.14 10.23
CA GLY A 96 -10.19 -3.77 10.77
C GLY A 96 -9.91 -5.05 11.55
N ILE A 97 -10.87 -5.95 11.62
CA ILE A 97 -10.81 -7.15 12.47
C ILE A 97 -9.61 -8.06 12.15
N CYS A 98 -9.28 -8.25 10.87
CA CYS A 98 -8.16 -9.10 10.46
C CYS A 98 -6.80 -8.57 10.94
N GLY A 99 -6.61 -7.26 10.91
CA GLY A 99 -5.37 -6.64 11.35
C GLY A 99 -5.17 -6.68 12.85
N SER A 100 -6.25 -6.53 13.62
CA SER A 100 -6.20 -6.63 15.07
C SER A 100 -5.62 -7.97 15.52
N ILE A 101 -6.04 -9.06 14.87
CA ILE A 101 -5.58 -10.42 15.22
C ILE A 101 -4.09 -10.61 14.92
N ILE A 102 -3.60 -10.09 13.80
CA ILE A 102 -2.19 -10.23 13.40
C ILE A 102 -1.30 -9.39 14.32
N LEU A 103 -1.69 -8.13 14.58
CA LEU A 103 -0.89 -7.17 15.35
C LEU A 103 -1.07 -7.30 16.88
N GLU A 104 -2.06 -8.05 17.35
CA GLU A 104 -2.26 -8.28 18.78
C GLU A 104 -1.10 -9.07 19.40
N HIS A 105 -0.46 -9.93 18.61
CA HIS A 105 0.55 -10.88 19.08
C HIS A 105 1.94 -10.66 18.49
N ARG A 106 2.12 -9.67 17.61
CA ARG A 106 3.40 -9.42 16.95
C ARG A 106 3.69 -7.93 16.81
N VAL A 107 4.92 -7.54 17.15
CA VAL A 107 5.47 -6.21 16.89
C VAL A 107 5.94 -6.19 15.44
N PRO A 108 5.72 -5.13 14.68
CA PRO A 108 6.22 -5.00 13.32
C PRO A 108 7.74 -5.03 13.26
N ASP A 109 8.25 -5.72 12.26
CA ASP A 109 9.68 -5.81 11.95
C ASP A 109 10.12 -4.63 11.06
N HIS A 110 9.19 -4.13 10.21
CA HIS A 110 9.45 -3.09 9.21
C HIS A 110 8.47 -1.94 9.33
N LEU A 111 8.96 -0.74 8.99
CA LEU A 111 8.15 0.44 8.79
C LEU A 111 8.33 0.95 7.35
N TYR A 112 7.26 0.94 6.57
CA TYR A 112 7.17 1.56 5.25
C TYR A 112 6.74 3.01 5.40
N ILE A 113 7.58 3.95 4.93
CA ILE A 113 7.40 5.39 5.12
C ILE A 113 7.25 6.06 3.76
N GLY A 114 6.11 6.67 3.49
CA GLY A 114 5.82 7.35 2.25
C GLY A 114 4.61 6.80 1.53
N ASN A 115 4.36 7.24 0.30
CA ASN A 115 3.15 6.88 -0.43
C ASN A 115 3.48 6.50 -1.87
N GLN A 116 3.00 5.35 -2.32
CA GLN A 116 3.29 4.81 -3.65
C GLN A 116 2.60 5.58 -4.79
N PHE A 117 1.57 6.37 -4.49
CA PHE A 117 0.70 6.98 -5.49
C PHE A 117 0.81 8.50 -5.54
N CYS A 118 1.12 9.15 -4.42
CA CYS A 118 1.11 10.60 -4.30
C CYS A 118 2.42 11.13 -3.69
N HIS A 119 3.18 11.86 -4.48
CA HIS A 119 4.44 12.47 -4.03
C HIS A 119 4.23 13.58 -2.98
N LEU A 120 3.03 14.19 -2.93
CA LEU A 120 2.69 15.23 -1.96
C LEU A 120 2.36 14.69 -0.56
N LEU A 121 2.18 13.36 -0.43
CA LEU A 121 1.99 12.68 0.85
C LEU A 121 3.31 12.18 1.43
N PHE A 122 4.41 12.23 0.68
CA PHE A 122 5.73 11.91 1.21
C PHE A 122 6.13 12.91 2.29
N PRO A 123 6.72 12.49 3.43
CA PRO A 123 7.05 13.42 4.51
C PRO A 123 8.11 14.43 4.07
N GLU A 124 7.99 15.67 4.54
CA GLU A 124 9.02 16.69 4.35
C GLU A 124 10.34 16.25 4.99
N ARG A 125 11.46 16.76 4.48
CA ARG A 125 12.82 16.36 4.88
C ARG A 125 13.00 16.25 6.40
N LYS A 126 12.65 17.29 7.16
CA LYS A 126 12.81 17.31 8.61
C LYS A 126 11.99 16.20 9.28
N LEU A 127 10.73 16.09 8.91
CA LEU A 127 9.81 15.07 9.43
C LEU A 127 10.28 13.65 9.09
N LEU A 128 10.79 13.45 7.87
CA LEU A 128 11.36 12.17 7.45
C LEU A 128 12.49 11.73 8.38
N PHE A 129 13.45 12.64 8.65
CA PHE A 129 14.59 12.32 9.52
C PHE A 129 14.16 12.09 10.98
N GLU A 130 13.16 12.79 11.49
CA GLU A 130 12.57 12.50 12.81
C GLU A 130 11.98 11.08 12.86
N ILE A 131 11.28 10.65 11.81
CA ILE A 131 10.68 9.32 11.70
C ILE A 131 11.77 8.23 11.63
N ILE A 132 12.76 8.37 10.74
CA ILE A 132 13.80 7.34 10.57
C ILE A 132 14.72 7.23 11.78
N GLU A 133 15.01 8.34 12.48
CA GLU A 133 15.76 8.31 13.74
C GLU A 133 15.00 7.55 14.83
N LYS A 134 13.69 7.79 14.94
CA LYS A 134 12.85 7.05 15.88
C LYS A 134 12.77 5.57 15.53
N ALA A 135 12.55 5.23 14.26
CA ALA A 135 12.48 3.86 13.79
C ALA A 135 13.80 3.10 14.06
N ALA A 136 14.94 3.74 13.79
CA ALA A 136 16.25 3.19 14.10
C ALA A 136 16.46 2.98 15.61
N ALA A 137 16.01 3.91 16.46
CA ALA A 137 16.07 3.78 17.91
C ALA A 137 15.17 2.63 18.44
N GLU A 138 14.06 2.37 17.78
CA GLU A 138 13.14 1.25 18.07
C GLU A 138 13.57 -0.07 17.39
N GLN A 139 14.69 -0.07 16.66
CA GLN A 139 15.25 -1.24 15.97
C GLN A 139 14.30 -1.82 14.92
N VAL A 140 13.56 -0.96 14.21
CA VAL A 140 12.66 -1.33 13.13
C VAL A 140 13.36 -1.10 11.80
N GLU A 141 13.28 -2.07 10.91
CA GLU A 141 13.79 -1.94 9.53
C GLU A 141 13.00 -0.86 8.77
N ILE A 142 13.70 -0.07 7.97
CA ILE A 142 13.13 1.09 7.31
C ILE A 142 13.06 0.85 5.81
N THR A 143 11.87 1.05 5.26
CA THR A 143 11.61 1.07 3.82
C THR A 143 10.98 2.41 3.44
N LEU A 144 11.65 3.19 2.59
CA LEU A 144 11.11 4.45 2.07
C LEU A 144 10.35 4.22 0.77
N VAL A 145 9.14 4.74 0.70
CA VAL A 145 8.21 4.50 -0.40
C VAL A 145 8.03 5.76 -1.22
N PHE A 146 8.62 5.77 -2.42
CA PHE A 146 8.46 6.89 -3.35
C PHE A 146 7.41 6.56 -4.41
N SER A 147 6.55 7.53 -4.72
CA SER A 147 5.76 7.50 -5.95
C SER A 147 6.68 7.75 -7.16
N TYR A 148 6.12 7.77 -8.37
CA TYR A 148 6.91 8.19 -9.54
C TYR A 148 7.45 9.63 -9.37
N ILE A 149 8.71 9.85 -9.79
CA ILE A 149 9.38 11.15 -9.68
C ILE A 149 8.81 12.13 -10.70
N ARG A 150 8.56 13.35 -10.25
CA ARG A 150 8.26 14.49 -11.12
C ARG A 150 9.54 15.23 -11.47
N GLU A 151 9.67 15.67 -12.71
CA GLU A 151 10.87 16.38 -13.20
C GLU A 151 11.27 17.55 -12.30
N TYR A 152 10.30 18.36 -11.87
CA TYR A 152 10.57 19.51 -11.00
C TYR A 152 11.05 19.15 -9.58
N MET A 153 10.99 17.87 -9.19
CA MET A 153 11.47 17.36 -7.90
C MET A 153 12.81 16.64 -8.01
N LEU A 154 13.35 16.48 -9.21
CA LEU A 154 14.51 15.63 -9.45
C LEU A 154 15.71 16.02 -8.59
N ASP A 155 16.05 17.31 -8.57
CA ASP A 155 17.19 17.82 -7.80
C ASP A 155 16.96 17.60 -6.29
N TYR A 156 15.79 17.96 -5.80
CA TYR A 156 15.42 17.76 -4.40
C TYR A 156 15.50 16.28 -3.97
N ILE A 157 14.96 15.37 -4.78
CA ILE A 157 14.99 13.93 -4.48
C ILE A 157 16.42 13.39 -4.55
N THR A 158 17.22 13.88 -5.48
CA THR A 158 18.64 13.49 -5.60
C THR A 158 19.41 13.86 -4.33
N GLU A 159 19.28 15.11 -3.87
CA GLU A 159 19.90 15.58 -2.62
C GLU A 159 19.40 14.79 -1.41
N LEU A 160 18.09 14.54 -1.33
CA LEU A 160 17.49 13.78 -0.23
C LEU A 160 18.05 12.35 -0.16
N LEU A 161 18.17 11.66 -1.31
CA LEU A 161 18.76 10.32 -1.36
C LEU A 161 20.24 10.33 -0.93
N ASP A 162 21.00 11.36 -1.25
CA ASP A 162 22.40 11.51 -0.81
C ASP A 162 22.48 11.74 0.70
N GLU A 163 21.55 12.48 1.28
CA GLU A 163 21.46 12.66 2.73
C GLU A 163 21.08 11.38 3.46
N ILE A 164 20.09 10.64 2.94
CA ILE A 164 19.69 9.35 3.50
C ILE A 164 20.85 8.36 3.43
N ASN A 165 21.59 8.31 2.30
CA ASN A 165 22.75 7.43 2.18
C ASN A 165 23.85 7.79 3.19
N ARG A 166 24.13 9.07 3.43
CA ARG A 166 25.07 9.52 4.48
C ARG A 166 24.61 9.14 5.87
N TRP A 167 23.32 9.34 6.17
CA TRP A 167 22.72 8.89 7.43
C TRP A 167 22.88 7.40 7.63
N CYS A 168 22.66 6.59 6.59
CA CYS A 168 22.90 5.14 6.62
C CYS A 168 24.36 4.79 6.91
N GLU A 169 25.32 5.52 6.36
CA GLU A 169 26.76 5.35 6.62
C GLU A 169 27.09 5.64 8.09
N GLU A 170 26.58 6.73 8.62
CA GLU A 170 26.77 7.12 10.03
C GLU A 170 26.18 6.10 11.00
N LYS A 171 24.99 5.59 10.71
CA LYS A 171 24.30 4.58 11.53
C LYS A 171 24.75 3.15 11.26
N ARG A 172 25.59 2.91 10.23
CA ARG A 172 26.03 1.58 9.78
C ARG A 172 24.86 0.62 9.45
N GLN A 173 23.87 1.14 8.77
CA GLN A 173 22.68 0.40 8.35
C GLN A 173 22.34 0.67 6.89
N SER A 174 21.40 -0.09 6.34
CA SER A 174 20.85 0.11 5.01
C SER A 174 19.37 0.44 5.10
N VAL A 175 18.87 1.14 4.09
CA VAL A 175 17.44 1.48 3.95
C VAL A 175 16.95 0.93 2.61
N GLU A 176 15.80 0.27 2.63
CA GLU A 176 15.14 -0.13 1.39
C GLU A 176 14.39 1.06 0.78
N ILE A 177 14.43 1.15 -0.56
CA ILE A 177 13.75 2.18 -1.34
C ILE A 177 12.80 1.51 -2.32
N VAL A 178 11.51 1.65 -2.11
CA VAL A 178 10.50 1.22 -3.08
C VAL A 178 10.50 2.20 -4.25
N VAL A 179 10.83 1.69 -5.44
CA VAL A 179 10.91 2.46 -6.67
C VAL A 179 9.70 2.17 -7.56
N ASN A 180 8.97 3.21 -7.94
CA ASN A 180 7.76 3.13 -8.74
C ASN A 180 7.93 3.68 -10.18
N ASP A 181 9.14 4.09 -10.53
CA ASP A 181 9.56 4.42 -11.90
C ASP A 181 11.03 4.09 -12.14
N TRP A 182 11.44 3.99 -13.41
CA TRP A 182 12.79 3.61 -13.80
C TRP A 182 13.82 4.71 -13.58
N GLY A 183 13.40 5.96 -13.54
CA GLY A 183 14.26 7.10 -13.20
C GLY A 183 14.73 6.99 -11.75
N MET A 184 13.78 6.72 -10.82
CA MET A 184 14.11 6.49 -9.42
C MET A 184 15.02 5.27 -9.23
N ALA A 185 14.73 4.15 -9.90
CA ALA A 185 15.57 2.96 -9.84
C ALA A 185 17.03 3.26 -10.28
N SER A 186 17.18 4.06 -11.32
CA SER A 186 18.50 4.51 -11.81
C SER A 186 19.19 5.44 -10.82
N LEU A 187 18.46 6.36 -10.18
CA LEU A 187 19.01 7.26 -9.17
C LEU A 187 19.50 6.53 -7.93
N VAL A 188 18.71 5.57 -7.43
CA VAL A 188 19.10 4.78 -6.24
C VAL A 188 20.34 3.97 -6.51
N LYS A 189 20.44 3.30 -7.67
CA LYS A 189 21.62 2.51 -8.04
C LYS A 189 22.89 3.34 -8.13
N LYS A 190 22.79 4.61 -8.49
CA LYS A 190 23.94 5.49 -8.79
C LYS A 190 24.66 5.93 -7.51
N SER A 191 25.73 5.23 -7.16
CA SER A 191 26.67 5.61 -6.08
C SER A 191 26.12 5.60 -4.63
N ARG A 192 24.98 4.94 -4.37
CA ARG A 192 24.35 4.91 -3.04
C ARG A 192 24.30 3.48 -2.51
N ARG A 193 25.41 3.06 -1.90
CA ARG A 193 25.63 1.65 -1.49
C ARG A 193 24.72 1.17 -0.39
N ASN A 194 24.21 2.09 0.43
CA ASN A 194 23.36 1.74 1.59
C ASN A 194 21.86 1.84 1.26
N LEU A 195 21.51 2.22 0.03
CA LEU A 195 20.15 2.26 -0.45
C LEU A 195 19.86 1.04 -1.33
N ILE A 196 18.90 0.23 -0.92
CA ILE A 196 18.57 -1.05 -1.58
C ILE A 196 17.24 -0.88 -2.32
N SER A 197 17.22 -1.09 -3.63
CA SER A 197 16.01 -0.94 -4.43
C SER A 197 15.06 -2.12 -4.28
N SER A 198 13.77 -1.83 -4.02
CA SER A 198 12.64 -2.76 -4.14
C SER A 198 11.72 -2.33 -5.30
N LEU A 199 11.22 -3.28 -6.09
CA LEU A 199 10.32 -3.01 -7.22
C LEU A 199 8.92 -2.70 -6.70
N GLY A 200 8.49 -1.44 -6.82
CA GLY A 200 7.18 -1.00 -6.36
C GLY A 200 6.00 -1.55 -7.18
N ILE A 201 4.83 -1.45 -6.60
CA ILE A 201 3.58 -1.97 -7.20
C ILE A 201 3.21 -1.30 -8.52
N LEU A 202 3.64 -0.06 -8.77
CA LEU A 202 3.41 0.62 -10.05
C LEU A 202 4.24 0.05 -11.20
N LEU A 203 5.38 -0.57 -10.90
CA LEU A 203 6.22 -1.29 -11.87
C LEU A 203 5.88 -2.78 -11.94
N ASN A 204 5.32 -3.36 -10.89
CA ASN A 204 4.82 -4.73 -10.87
C ASN A 204 3.44 -4.82 -11.52
N LYS A 205 3.37 -4.69 -12.84
CA LYS A 205 2.13 -4.61 -13.61
C LYS A 205 1.31 -5.90 -13.55
N ARG A 206 0.05 -5.74 -13.14
CA ARG A 206 -0.96 -6.82 -13.09
C ARG A 206 -2.31 -6.33 -13.59
N ARG A 207 -3.16 -7.24 -14.00
CA ARG A 207 -4.58 -6.95 -14.18
C ARG A 207 -5.26 -6.98 -12.81
N LYS A 208 -5.90 -5.89 -12.44
CA LYS A 208 -6.55 -5.72 -11.15
C LYS A 208 -8.06 -5.40 -11.31
N ASP A 209 -8.67 -5.99 -12.31
CA ASP A 209 -10.11 -5.87 -12.52
C ASP A 209 -10.82 -6.74 -11.46
N PRO A 210 -11.61 -6.14 -10.54
CA PRO A 210 -12.29 -6.88 -9.48
C PRO A 210 -13.32 -7.88 -10.01
N ARG A 211 -13.67 -7.83 -11.29
CA ARG A 211 -14.57 -8.79 -11.94
C ARG A 211 -13.86 -10.09 -12.40
N ILE A 212 -12.53 -10.13 -12.35
CA ILE A 212 -11.76 -11.33 -12.79
C ILE A 212 -12.23 -12.61 -12.10
N PRO A 213 -12.46 -12.64 -10.76
CA PRO A 213 -12.92 -13.84 -10.07
C PRO A 213 -14.26 -14.38 -10.58
N PHE A 214 -15.08 -13.52 -11.19
CA PHE A 214 -16.42 -13.85 -11.67
C PHE A 214 -16.48 -14.10 -13.17
N LYS A 215 -15.38 -13.87 -13.91
CA LYS A 215 -15.33 -14.13 -15.34
C LYS A 215 -15.18 -15.61 -15.59
N LYS A 216 -16.02 -16.14 -16.49
CA LYS A 216 -15.82 -17.48 -17.05
C LYS A 216 -14.60 -17.44 -17.98
N GLY A 217 -13.65 -18.32 -17.78
CA GLY A 217 -12.45 -18.42 -18.62
C GLY A 217 -11.23 -18.90 -17.85
N GLU A 218 -10.08 -18.84 -18.48
CA GLU A 218 -8.83 -19.33 -17.92
C GLU A 218 -8.26 -18.34 -16.90
N GLN A 219 -8.71 -18.41 -15.65
CA GLN A 219 -8.18 -17.59 -14.55
C GLN A 219 -6.66 -17.75 -14.39
N LYS A 220 -6.12 -18.92 -14.71
CA LYS A 220 -4.68 -19.23 -14.69
C LYS A 220 -3.78 -18.22 -15.44
N TRP A 221 -4.31 -17.55 -16.45
CA TRP A 221 -3.58 -16.50 -17.18
C TRP A 221 -3.32 -15.25 -16.33
N PHE A 222 -4.10 -15.02 -15.28
CA PHE A 222 -3.96 -13.86 -14.42
C PHE A 222 -3.08 -14.13 -13.20
N GLU A 223 -2.83 -15.40 -12.87
CA GLU A 223 -2.01 -15.80 -11.72
C GLU A 223 -0.55 -15.38 -11.87
N ARG A 224 -0.08 -15.27 -13.11
CA ARG A 224 1.31 -14.98 -13.48
C ARG A 224 1.46 -13.58 -14.07
N ASN A 225 2.65 -13.01 -13.90
CA ASN A 225 3.05 -11.76 -14.54
C ASN A 225 4.54 -11.83 -14.96
N SER A 226 5.12 -10.70 -15.38
CA SER A 226 6.52 -10.64 -15.83
C SER A 226 7.52 -11.12 -14.77
N LEU A 227 7.23 -10.94 -13.49
CA LEU A 227 8.10 -11.39 -12.39
C LEU A 227 8.18 -12.92 -12.26
N ASN A 228 7.27 -13.67 -12.86
CA ASN A 228 7.39 -15.13 -12.91
C ASN A 228 8.46 -15.60 -13.89
N ALA A 229 8.91 -14.73 -14.81
CA ALA A 229 9.99 -15.03 -15.74
C ALA A 229 11.37 -14.79 -15.10
N GLY A 230 12.18 -15.84 -14.97
CA GLY A 230 13.50 -15.76 -14.35
C GLY A 230 14.44 -14.77 -15.03
N PHE A 231 14.41 -14.70 -16.37
CA PHE A 231 15.25 -13.75 -17.11
C PHE A 231 14.94 -12.28 -16.73
N TYR A 232 13.67 -11.97 -16.47
CA TYR A 232 13.28 -10.61 -16.11
C TYR A 232 13.74 -10.25 -14.68
N ARG A 233 13.63 -11.18 -13.72
CA ARG A 233 14.17 -10.96 -12.37
C ARG A 233 15.70 -10.78 -12.42
N ASN A 234 16.40 -11.60 -13.18
CA ASN A 234 17.84 -11.48 -13.37
C ASN A 234 18.23 -10.14 -14.03
N PHE A 235 17.42 -9.64 -14.95
CA PHE A 235 17.59 -8.32 -15.55
C PHE A 235 17.43 -7.22 -14.48
N LEU A 236 16.37 -7.27 -13.67
CA LEU A 236 16.12 -6.28 -12.61
C LEU A 236 17.24 -6.24 -11.57
N GLU A 237 17.75 -7.40 -11.18
CA GLU A 237 18.87 -7.50 -10.26
C GLU A 237 20.16 -6.91 -10.86
N ARG A 238 20.52 -7.32 -12.08
CA ARG A 238 21.74 -6.86 -12.73
C ARG A 238 21.72 -5.37 -13.06
N GLU A 239 20.61 -4.89 -13.65
CA GLU A 239 20.52 -3.51 -14.13
C GLU A 239 20.19 -2.50 -13.04
N TYR A 240 19.42 -2.89 -12.01
CA TYR A 240 18.94 -1.97 -10.99
C TYR A 240 19.24 -2.41 -9.55
N GLY A 241 19.83 -3.58 -9.34
CA GLY A 241 20.06 -4.14 -8.00
C GLY A 241 18.78 -4.56 -7.26
N ILE A 242 17.68 -4.70 -7.98
CA ILE A 242 16.37 -5.00 -7.39
C ILE A 242 16.28 -6.50 -7.11
N GLN A 243 16.06 -6.85 -5.84
CA GLN A 243 15.90 -8.25 -5.39
C GLN A 243 14.60 -8.48 -4.60
N ARG A 244 13.93 -7.42 -4.12
CA ARG A 244 12.62 -7.48 -3.47
C ARG A 244 11.54 -6.96 -4.41
N PHE A 245 10.36 -7.55 -4.35
CA PHE A 245 9.22 -7.22 -5.21
C PHE A 245 7.98 -6.95 -4.37
N GLU A 246 7.35 -5.81 -4.61
CA GLU A 246 6.12 -5.42 -3.93
C GLU A 246 4.90 -5.98 -4.67
N TRP A 247 4.02 -6.64 -3.94
CA TRP A 247 2.78 -7.25 -4.43
C TRP A 247 1.59 -6.64 -3.70
N GLU A 248 0.44 -6.66 -4.32
CA GLU A 248 -0.82 -6.31 -3.67
C GLU A 248 -1.72 -7.53 -3.61
N SER A 249 -2.51 -7.62 -2.54
CA SER A 249 -3.63 -8.56 -2.51
C SER A 249 -4.58 -8.24 -3.67
N CYS A 250 -5.14 -9.26 -4.29
CA CYS A 250 -6.17 -9.09 -5.32
C CYS A 250 -7.15 -10.26 -5.21
N GLY A 251 -8.34 -10.10 -5.78
CA GLY A 251 -9.43 -11.07 -5.63
C GLY A 251 -9.24 -12.41 -6.37
N TYR A 252 -8.01 -12.78 -6.70
CA TYR A 252 -7.66 -14.06 -7.37
C TYR A 252 -6.27 -14.53 -6.96
N GLU A 253 -5.99 -15.80 -7.17
CA GLU A 253 -4.72 -16.43 -6.84
C GLU A 253 -3.55 -15.79 -7.60
N GLN A 254 -2.40 -15.65 -6.92
CA GLN A 254 -1.18 -15.09 -7.47
C GLN A 254 -0.03 -16.07 -7.27
N GLN A 255 0.69 -16.36 -8.34
CA GLN A 255 1.94 -17.13 -8.27
C GLN A 255 3.08 -16.16 -7.93
N ILE A 256 3.38 -16.01 -6.64
CA ILE A 256 4.51 -15.21 -6.18
C ILE A 256 5.79 -16.06 -6.34
N PRO A 257 6.81 -15.57 -7.08
CA PRO A 257 8.05 -16.32 -7.25
C PRO A 257 8.83 -16.39 -5.93
N PRO A 258 9.69 -17.42 -5.74
CA PRO A 258 10.56 -17.49 -4.57
C PRO A 258 11.51 -16.30 -4.52
N GLY A 259 11.91 -15.91 -3.31
CA GLY A 259 12.80 -14.77 -3.05
C GLY A 259 12.16 -13.76 -2.09
N LYS A 260 12.71 -12.54 -2.04
CA LYS A 260 12.20 -11.47 -1.19
C LYS A 260 10.96 -10.85 -1.82
N ASN A 261 9.82 -10.99 -1.15
CA ASN A 261 8.54 -10.48 -1.59
C ASN A 261 7.80 -9.81 -0.44
N SER A 262 7.19 -8.66 -0.69
CA SER A 262 6.32 -7.96 0.25
C SER A 262 4.89 -7.97 -0.31
N LEU A 263 3.91 -8.40 0.49
CA LEU A 263 2.50 -8.42 0.11
C LEU A 263 1.73 -7.35 0.87
N HIS A 264 1.23 -6.36 0.15
CA HIS A 264 0.36 -5.32 0.71
C HIS A 264 -1.06 -5.83 0.87
N ILE A 265 -1.59 -5.70 2.06
CA ILE A 265 -2.95 -6.06 2.44
C ILE A 265 -3.59 -4.95 3.29
N PRO A 266 -4.92 -4.83 3.35
CA PRO A 266 -5.94 -5.61 2.62
C PRO A 266 -6.29 -5.02 1.25
N PHE A 267 -5.79 -3.83 0.94
CA PHE A 267 -6.20 -3.06 -0.22
C PHE A 267 -5.34 -3.34 -1.44
N TYR A 268 -5.90 -3.15 -2.61
CA TYR A 268 -5.18 -3.12 -3.85
C TYR A 268 -5.71 -2.02 -4.77
N GLN A 269 -4.84 -1.52 -5.60
CA GLN A 269 -5.12 -0.50 -6.56
C GLN A 269 -5.70 -1.10 -7.84
N THR A 270 -6.86 -0.65 -8.28
CA THR A 270 -7.45 -1.05 -9.55
C THR A 270 -6.99 -0.15 -10.70
N ASN A 271 -6.71 1.12 -10.41
CA ASN A 271 -6.36 2.13 -11.39
C ASN A 271 -5.49 3.21 -10.75
N THR A 272 -4.59 3.82 -11.52
CA THR A 272 -3.80 5.00 -11.13
C THR A 272 -3.97 6.13 -12.12
N SER A 273 -3.91 7.34 -11.62
CA SER A 273 -3.82 8.56 -12.42
C SER A 273 -2.55 9.33 -12.09
N GLN A 274 -1.94 9.96 -13.09
CA GLN A 274 -0.81 10.87 -12.86
C GLN A 274 -1.21 12.17 -12.15
N TYR A 275 -2.49 12.47 -12.11
CA TYR A 275 -3.05 13.66 -11.49
C TYR A 275 -4.15 13.25 -10.54
N CYS A 276 -4.34 14.05 -9.49
CA CYS A 276 -5.34 13.74 -8.47
C CYS A 276 -6.76 14.03 -8.96
N PRO A 277 -7.61 13.03 -9.20
CA PRO A 277 -9.00 13.26 -9.59
C PRO A 277 -9.81 13.87 -8.44
N LEU A 278 -9.50 13.50 -7.20
CA LEU A 278 -10.15 14.08 -6.01
C LEU A 278 -9.82 15.57 -5.89
N GLY A 279 -8.54 15.95 -6.05
CA GLY A 279 -8.13 17.36 -6.06
C GLY A 279 -8.84 18.16 -7.14
N ALA A 280 -8.99 17.60 -8.35
CA ALA A 280 -9.71 18.26 -9.44
C ALA A 280 -11.18 18.52 -9.08
N VAL A 281 -11.86 17.55 -8.48
CA VAL A 281 -13.26 17.72 -8.04
C VAL A 281 -13.37 18.74 -6.90
N CYS A 282 -12.50 18.67 -5.90
CA CYS A 282 -12.53 19.61 -4.77
C CYS A 282 -12.23 21.05 -5.19
N GLU A 283 -11.34 21.24 -6.18
CA GLU A 283 -10.98 22.58 -6.67
C GLU A 283 -11.96 23.16 -7.70
N THR A 284 -12.51 22.33 -8.57
CA THR A 284 -13.23 22.79 -9.77
C THR A 284 -14.63 22.24 -9.93
N GLY A 285 -15.03 21.26 -9.12
CA GLY A 285 -16.27 20.50 -9.28
C GLY A 285 -16.22 19.48 -10.43
N GLU A 286 -15.13 19.42 -11.21
CA GLU A 286 -15.06 18.60 -12.41
C GLU A 286 -13.86 17.64 -12.37
N ARG A 287 -14.12 16.33 -12.32
CA ARG A 287 -13.10 15.29 -12.32
C ARG A 287 -12.16 15.35 -13.54
N GLY A 288 -12.66 15.77 -14.69
CA GLY A 288 -11.87 15.85 -15.92
C GLY A 288 -10.83 16.97 -15.94
N ARG A 289 -10.93 17.95 -15.05
CA ARG A 289 -9.99 19.10 -14.97
C ARG A 289 -8.75 18.80 -14.13
N GLN A 290 -8.19 17.61 -14.26
CA GLN A 290 -6.98 17.22 -13.57
C GLN A 290 -5.77 17.99 -14.09
N LYS A 291 -4.96 18.48 -13.17
CA LYS A 291 -3.68 19.16 -13.46
C LYS A 291 -2.61 18.76 -12.47
N LEU A 292 -1.34 19.01 -12.82
CA LEU A 292 -0.23 18.79 -11.91
C LEU A 292 -0.37 19.71 -10.69
N ALA A 293 -0.54 19.11 -9.53
CA ALA A 293 -0.50 19.82 -8.26
C ALA A 293 0.94 19.82 -7.72
N LYS A 294 1.49 21.03 -7.48
CA LYS A 294 2.77 21.22 -6.78
C LYS A 294 2.59 21.37 -5.27
N LYS A 295 1.38 21.72 -4.84
CA LYS A 295 0.95 21.81 -3.45
C LYS A 295 -0.48 21.28 -3.37
N CYS A 296 -0.82 20.68 -2.26
CA CYS A 296 -2.16 20.19 -1.99
C CYS A 296 -2.51 20.46 -0.53
N PRO A 297 -3.71 20.93 -0.22
CA PRO A 297 -4.15 21.09 1.18
C PRO A 297 -4.48 19.76 1.86
N GLY A 298 -4.34 18.63 1.18
CA GLY A 298 -4.62 17.31 1.75
C GLY A 298 -6.08 16.89 1.65
N TYR A 299 -6.76 17.19 0.55
CA TYR A 299 -8.18 16.82 0.36
C TYR A 299 -8.50 15.37 0.69
N CYS A 300 -7.56 14.45 0.46
CA CYS A 300 -7.75 13.03 0.75
C CYS A 300 -7.80 12.69 2.26
N ALA A 301 -7.47 13.61 3.14
CA ALA A 301 -7.70 13.45 4.57
C ALA A 301 -9.19 13.58 4.95
N GLU A 302 -9.94 14.41 4.20
CA GLU A 302 -11.33 14.74 4.50
C GLU A 302 -12.33 14.15 3.51
N TYR A 303 -11.93 13.92 2.25
CA TYR A 303 -12.82 13.54 1.16
C TYR A 303 -12.38 12.25 0.49
N ALA A 304 -13.32 11.55 -0.07
CA ALA A 304 -13.10 10.40 -0.93
C ALA A 304 -14.08 10.41 -2.11
N LEU A 305 -13.64 9.88 -3.25
CA LEU A 305 -14.53 9.56 -4.37
C LEU A 305 -15.01 8.12 -4.17
N LEU A 306 -16.31 7.91 -4.10
CA LEU A 306 -16.90 6.59 -3.95
C LEU A 306 -17.33 6.05 -5.31
N TYR A 307 -17.32 4.74 -5.46
CA TYR A 307 -17.96 4.10 -6.59
C TYR A 307 -19.49 4.17 -6.43
N PRO A 308 -20.24 4.35 -7.54
CA PRO A 308 -21.69 4.26 -7.52
C PRO A 308 -22.15 2.89 -6.98
N GLU A 309 -23.24 2.89 -6.19
CA GLU A 309 -23.79 1.67 -5.58
C GLU A 309 -24.09 0.57 -6.60
N HIS A 310 -24.58 0.94 -7.79
CA HIS A 310 -24.90 -0.03 -8.85
C HIS A 310 -23.70 -0.84 -9.36
N LEU A 311 -22.46 -0.40 -9.08
CA LEU A 311 -21.25 -1.17 -9.41
C LEU A 311 -20.90 -2.23 -8.38
N HIS A 312 -21.56 -2.23 -7.23
CA HIS A 312 -21.29 -3.14 -6.11
C HIS A 312 -19.78 -3.27 -5.80
N MET A 313 -19.08 -2.15 -5.87
CA MET A 313 -17.65 -2.08 -5.64
C MET A 313 -17.38 -1.17 -4.46
N MET A 314 -16.59 -1.66 -3.53
CA MET A 314 -16.01 -0.81 -2.49
C MET A 314 -14.70 -0.25 -3.01
N GLY A 315 -14.58 1.07 -3.01
CA GLY A 315 -13.39 1.72 -3.48
C GLY A 315 -13.22 3.11 -2.87
N ARG A 316 -11.98 3.45 -2.63
CA ARG A 316 -11.58 4.79 -2.25
C ARG A 316 -10.62 5.32 -3.31
N TYR A 317 -10.87 6.53 -3.77
CA TYR A 317 -9.93 7.30 -4.55
C TYR A 317 -9.17 8.23 -3.60
N ASN A 318 -7.90 8.10 -3.58
CA ASN A 318 -6.99 9.06 -2.96
C ASN A 318 -6.24 9.81 -4.04
#